data_01c08463487f363a5b62045b861ce692
#
_entry.id   01c08463487f363a5b62045b861ce692
#
_cell.length_a   1.000
_cell.length_b   1.000
_cell.length_c   1.000
_cell.angle_alpha   90.00
_cell.angle_beta   90.00
_cell.angle_gamma   90.00
#
_symmetry.space_group_name_H-M   'P 1'
#
loop_
_entity.id
_entity.type
_entity.pdbx_description
1 polymer ?
#
loop_
_entity_poly.entity_id
_entity_poly.type
_entity_poly.pdbx_seq_one_letter_code
_entity_poly.pdbx_strand_id
1 'polypeptide(L)'
;MQSFLQLVAHDLYTKIGNDLSRTVLVFPNKRANLFFNEYLAGESDKPIWSPAAMSISDLFQKLSVQKSGDPIRLVCELYKVFKEETRSQETLDDFYFWGELLISDFDDVDKNMVDADKLFSNLQDLKNLMDDYEFLDKEQEEAIQQFFQNFSIEKRTELKEKFISLWDKLGTIYHRYRANLTELGIAYEGMLYRNVIEQLDTDQLKYDKYIFVGFNVLNKVESDFFRKLKDAGKALFYWDYDIFYTQQIKKHEAGEFLKRNLEEFPNELPESFFNTFKEPKKIRYISASTENAQARFLPGWIKAITNDHSQITVEKEKENAVVLCNEALLLPVLHSIPQEVKNVNITMGFPLAQTPVYSFINAVMELQTNGYRSDTGRFTYEAVSAILKHPYTQQLSSHAGPLERELTLSLIHISEPTRPEPIS
;
A
#
# COMPACT_ATOMS: atom_id res chain seq x y z
N MET A 1 -9.47 14.98 -26.76
CA MET A 1 -9.73 15.55 -25.40
C MET A 1 -8.39 15.64 -24.69
N GLN A 2 -8.10 16.75 -24.05
CA GLN A 2 -6.86 16.88 -23.24
C GLN A 2 -7.00 16.10 -21.94
N SER A 3 -5.93 15.46 -21.49
CA SER A 3 -5.92 14.78 -20.20
C SER A 3 -5.88 15.80 -19.05
N PHE A 4 -6.29 15.38 -17.84
CA PHE A 4 -6.24 16.23 -16.65
C PHE A 4 -4.84 16.80 -16.40
N LEU A 5 -3.80 15.95 -16.44
CA LEU A 5 -2.42 16.42 -16.24
C LEU A 5 -1.93 17.38 -17.34
N GLN A 6 -2.44 17.25 -18.57
CA GLN A 6 -2.14 18.18 -19.65
C GLN A 6 -2.78 19.56 -19.38
N LEU A 7 -4.01 19.60 -18.89
CA LEU A 7 -4.67 20.85 -18.48
C LEU A 7 -3.91 21.53 -17.34
N VAL A 8 -3.45 20.75 -16.35
CA VAL A 8 -2.63 21.26 -15.24
C VAL A 8 -1.31 21.83 -15.74
N ALA A 9 -0.62 21.14 -16.65
CA ALA A 9 0.65 21.62 -17.21
C ALA A 9 0.46 22.93 -17.96
N HIS A 10 -0.58 23.02 -18.79
CA HIS A 10 -0.92 24.23 -19.54
C HIS A 10 -1.24 25.42 -18.63
N ASP A 11 -2.07 25.21 -17.62
CA ASP A 11 -2.49 26.27 -16.68
C ASP A 11 -1.30 26.78 -15.86
N LEU A 12 -0.44 25.87 -15.35
CA LEU A 12 0.76 26.24 -14.62
C LEU A 12 1.75 26.99 -15.47
N TYR A 13 1.99 26.55 -16.71
CA TYR A 13 2.85 27.26 -17.65
C TYR A 13 2.30 28.67 -17.94
N THR A 14 1.00 28.80 -18.13
CA THR A 14 0.35 30.08 -18.37
C THR A 14 0.45 31.04 -17.18
N LYS A 15 0.29 30.52 -15.95
CA LYS A 15 0.32 31.32 -14.71
C LYS A 15 1.72 31.73 -14.25
N ILE A 16 2.69 30.83 -14.41
CA ILE A 16 4.05 30.97 -13.82
C ILE A 16 5.09 31.26 -14.89
N GLY A 17 4.92 30.72 -16.09
CA GLY A 17 5.89 30.85 -17.19
C GLY A 17 6.97 29.77 -17.19
N ASN A 18 8.15 30.11 -17.72
CA ASN A 18 9.23 29.13 -17.96
C ASN A 18 10.04 28.73 -16.71
N ASP A 19 9.93 29.45 -15.61
CA ASP A 19 10.67 29.17 -14.38
C ASP A 19 9.77 28.68 -13.26
N LEU A 20 9.67 27.35 -13.13
CA LEU A 20 8.96 26.67 -12.05
C LEU A 20 9.90 26.14 -10.96
N SER A 21 11.19 26.53 -10.96
CA SER A 21 12.20 25.98 -10.04
C SER A 21 11.88 26.21 -8.55
N ARG A 22 11.11 27.26 -8.23
CA ARG A 22 10.67 27.58 -6.88
C ARG A 22 9.31 27.00 -6.50
N THR A 23 8.79 26.10 -7.34
CA THR A 23 7.52 25.41 -7.11
C THR A 23 7.73 23.92 -6.85
N VAL A 24 6.80 23.30 -6.16
CA VAL A 24 6.78 21.86 -5.96
C VAL A 24 5.41 21.30 -6.28
N LEU A 25 5.37 20.28 -7.13
CA LEU A 25 4.19 19.49 -7.41
C LEU A 25 4.10 18.34 -6.38
N VAL A 26 2.97 18.24 -5.76
CA VAL A 26 2.67 17.20 -4.79
C VAL A 26 1.56 16.31 -5.34
N PHE A 27 1.86 15.03 -5.48
CA PHE A 27 0.94 14.02 -6.01
C PHE A 27 0.62 12.96 -4.94
N PRO A 28 -0.51 12.25 -5.04
CA PRO A 28 -0.75 11.06 -4.23
C PRO A 28 0.26 9.95 -4.48
N ASN A 29 0.78 9.86 -5.73
CA ASN A 29 1.79 8.87 -6.12
C ASN A 29 2.85 9.47 -7.06
N LYS A 30 4.03 8.81 -7.13
CA LYS A 30 5.18 9.32 -7.91
C LYS A 30 5.00 9.25 -9.42
N ARG A 31 4.10 8.40 -9.92
CA ARG A 31 4.00 8.10 -11.35
C ARG A 31 3.40 9.24 -12.18
N ALA A 32 2.46 9.98 -11.60
CA ALA A 32 1.83 11.12 -12.25
C ALA A 32 2.85 12.17 -12.76
N ASN A 33 3.96 12.32 -12.04
CA ASN A 33 5.02 13.25 -12.42
C ASN A 33 5.67 12.95 -13.79
N LEU A 34 5.77 11.67 -14.18
CA LEU A 34 6.36 11.30 -15.48
C LEU A 34 5.53 11.88 -16.62
N PHE A 35 4.22 11.72 -16.57
CA PHE A 35 3.31 12.24 -17.58
C PHE A 35 3.21 13.76 -17.53
N PHE A 36 3.17 14.33 -16.33
CA PHE A 36 3.16 15.79 -16.18
C PHE A 36 4.37 16.44 -16.83
N ASN A 37 5.56 15.92 -16.61
CA ASN A 37 6.80 16.46 -17.20
C ASN A 37 6.80 16.37 -18.74
N GLU A 38 6.24 15.29 -19.29
CA GLU A 38 6.09 15.13 -20.75
C GLU A 38 5.16 16.23 -21.31
N TYR A 39 4.02 16.49 -20.67
CA TYR A 39 3.11 17.55 -21.08
C TYR A 39 3.69 18.93 -20.90
N LEU A 40 4.35 19.20 -19.78
CA LEU A 40 4.99 20.47 -19.52
C LEU A 40 6.08 20.78 -20.55
N ALA A 41 6.87 19.80 -20.95
CA ALA A 41 7.89 19.95 -21.99
C ALA A 41 7.29 20.30 -23.35
N GLY A 42 6.05 19.91 -23.62
CA GLY A 42 5.32 20.25 -24.85
C GLY A 42 4.73 21.67 -24.88
N GLU A 43 4.72 22.41 -23.74
CA GLU A 43 4.14 23.76 -23.68
C GLU A 43 5.03 24.85 -24.30
N SER A 44 6.32 24.60 -24.51
CA SER A 44 7.26 25.61 -25.02
C SER A 44 8.41 24.99 -25.79
N ASP A 45 8.79 25.66 -26.88
CA ASP A 45 10.03 25.35 -27.62
C ASP A 45 11.31 25.86 -26.88
N LYS A 46 11.13 26.66 -25.84
CA LYS A 46 12.23 27.17 -25.01
C LYS A 46 12.43 26.27 -23.79
N PRO A 47 13.67 26.22 -23.25
CA PRO A 47 13.92 25.50 -22.02
C PRO A 47 13.02 25.97 -20.85
N ILE A 48 12.45 25.01 -20.13
CA ILE A 48 11.63 25.23 -18.92
C ILE A 48 12.44 24.72 -17.72
N TRP A 49 12.54 25.54 -16.68
CA TRP A 49 13.02 25.09 -15.38
C TRP A 49 11.93 24.29 -14.70
N SER A 50 12.12 22.97 -14.67
CA SER A 50 11.13 22.04 -14.11
C SER A 50 10.88 22.29 -12.63
N PRO A 51 9.63 22.18 -12.16
CA PRO A 51 9.32 22.17 -10.75
C PRO A 51 9.89 20.92 -10.06
N ALA A 52 10.10 20.99 -8.74
CA ALA A 52 10.29 19.78 -7.97
C ALA A 52 8.98 18.96 -7.97
N ALA A 53 9.10 17.63 -7.91
CA ALA A 53 7.93 16.76 -7.80
C ALA A 53 8.16 15.68 -6.75
N MET A 54 7.13 15.39 -5.97
CA MET A 54 7.19 14.37 -4.93
C MET A 54 5.79 13.87 -4.54
N SER A 55 5.73 12.74 -3.86
CA SER A 55 4.49 12.31 -3.22
C SER A 55 4.23 13.09 -1.94
N ILE A 56 3.00 13.04 -1.44
CA ILE A 56 2.64 13.64 -0.16
C ILE A 56 3.47 13.03 0.99
N SER A 57 3.69 11.72 0.97
CA SER A 57 4.53 11.04 1.95
C SER A 57 5.99 11.52 1.91
N ASP A 58 6.59 11.65 0.70
CA ASP A 58 7.94 12.20 0.56
C ASP A 58 8.03 13.65 1.08
N LEU A 59 6.96 14.44 0.91
CA LEU A 59 6.91 15.82 1.40
C LEU A 59 6.93 15.85 2.93
N PHE A 60 6.07 15.08 3.58
CA PHE A 60 6.04 15.00 5.04
C PHE A 60 7.35 14.46 5.61
N GLN A 61 7.95 13.45 4.98
CA GLN A 61 9.27 12.94 5.38
C GLN A 61 10.38 14.00 5.29
N LYS A 62 10.34 14.89 4.28
CA LYS A 62 11.31 15.99 4.13
C LYS A 62 11.09 17.12 5.13
N LEU A 63 9.87 17.32 5.59
CA LEU A 63 9.52 18.33 6.57
C LEU A 63 9.74 17.85 8.01
N SER A 64 9.80 16.54 8.22
CA SER A 64 9.96 15.94 9.53
C SER A 64 11.41 15.97 10.00
N VAL A 65 11.59 16.20 11.30
CA VAL A 65 12.86 16.01 12.03
C VAL A 65 13.13 14.52 12.27
N GLN A 66 12.08 13.72 12.45
CA GLN A 66 12.17 12.29 12.68
C GLN A 66 12.24 11.53 11.35
N LYS A 67 12.88 10.36 11.37
CA LYS A 67 12.93 9.44 10.23
C LYS A 67 11.81 8.42 10.33
N SER A 68 11.32 7.94 9.19
CA SER A 68 10.42 6.78 9.17
C SER A 68 11.12 5.57 9.77
N GLY A 69 10.50 4.92 10.74
CA GLY A 69 11.01 3.71 11.37
C GLY A 69 10.84 2.49 10.44
N ASP A 70 11.76 1.54 10.57
CA ASP A 70 11.60 0.22 9.95
C ASP A 70 10.40 -0.50 10.61
N PRO A 71 9.50 -1.14 9.83
CA PRO A 71 8.28 -1.77 10.37
C PRO A 71 8.56 -2.80 11.47
N ILE A 72 9.57 -3.66 11.29
CA ILE A 72 9.93 -4.67 12.29
C ILE A 72 10.43 -4.00 13.56
N ARG A 73 11.26 -2.98 13.41
CA ARG A 73 11.77 -2.20 14.55
C ARG A 73 10.64 -1.51 15.31
N LEU A 74 9.68 -0.92 14.60
CA LEU A 74 8.52 -0.29 15.21
C LEU A 74 7.72 -1.29 16.06
N VAL A 75 7.47 -2.50 15.56
CA VAL A 75 6.80 -3.57 16.34
C VAL A 75 7.63 -3.98 17.56
N CYS A 76 8.95 -4.13 17.40
CA CYS A 76 9.84 -4.47 18.54
C CYS A 76 9.84 -3.40 19.63
N GLU A 77 9.85 -2.12 19.26
CA GLU A 77 9.80 -1.02 20.24
C GLU A 77 8.42 -0.96 20.92
N LEU A 78 7.33 -1.19 20.18
CA LEU A 78 6.00 -1.28 20.77
C LEU A 78 5.89 -2.48 21.74
N TYR A 79 6.46 -3.62 21.37
CA TYR A 79 6.47 -4.81 22.24
C TYR A 79 7.15 -4.56 23.58
N LYS A 80 8.27 -3.82 23.61
CA LYS A 80 8.93 -3.45 24.86
C LYS A 80 8.00 -2.66 25.78
N VAL A 81 7.37 -1.61 25.24
CA VAL A 81 6.41 -0.79 25.98
C VAL A 81 5.22 -1.61 26.45
N PHE A 82 4.66 -2.43 25.54
CA PHE A 82 3.55 -3.32 25.85
C PHE A 82 3.87 -4.27 27.00
N LYS A 83 5.03 -4.92 26.96
CA LYS A 83 5.45 -5.87 27.99
C LYS A 83 5.66 -5.22 29.34
N GLU A 84 6.23 -4.02 29.37
CA GLU A 84 6.42 -3.25 30.60
C GLU A 84 5.07 -2.85 31.24
N GLU A 85 4.12 -2.36 30.42
CA GLU A 85 2.82 -1.89 30.92
C GLU A 85 1.86 -3.03 31.30
N THR A 86 1.86 -4.10 30.53
CA THR A 86 0.90 -5.20 30.75
C THR A 86 1.43 -6.30 31.64
N ARG A 87 2.77 -6.41 31.76
CA ARG A 87 3.49 -7.54 32.40
C ARG A 87 3.13 -8.88 31.73
N SER A 88 2.77 -8.84 30.44
CA SER A 88 2.44 -10.02 29.68
C SER A 88 3.62 -10.98 29.57
N GLN A 89 3.31 -12.29 29.55
CA GLN A 89 4.31 -13.34 29.30
C GLN A 89 4.37 -13.73 27.81
N GLU A 90 3.60 -13.06 26.95
CA GLU A 90 3.60 -13.29 25.52
C GLU A 90 4.99 -13.08 24.93
N THR A 91 5.33 -13.92 23.95
CA THR A 91 6.57 -13.77 23.19
C THR A 91 6.41 -12.70 22.11
N LEU A 92 7.52 -12.27 21.51
CA LEU A 92 7.45 -11.34 20.38
C LEU A 92 6.67 -11.94 19.20
N ASP A 93 6.79 -13.25 18.98
CA ASP A 93 6.09 -13.93 17.88
C ASP A 93 4.57 -13.91 18.08
N ASP A 94 4.10 -14.14 19.31
CA ASP A 94 2.67 -14.06 19.65
C ASP A 94 2.12 -12.64 19.52
N PHE A 95 2.95 -11.65 19.87
CA PHE A 95 2.58 -10.23 19.85
C PHE A 95 2.65 -9.61 18.45
N TYR A 96 3.48 -10.13 17.54
CA TYR A 96 3.87 -9.44 16.31
C TYR A 96 2.68 -8.98 15.47
N PHE A 97 1.73 -9.86 15.21
CA PHE A 97 0.52 -9.54 14.46
C PHE A 97 -0.33 -8.45 15.15
N TRP A 98 -0.49 -8.55 16.47
CA TRP A 98 -1.19 -7.55 17.26
C TRP A 98 -0.44 -6.22 17.30
N GLY A 99 0.88 -6.27 17.33
CA GLY A 99 1.73 -5.09 17.27
C GLY A 99 1.56 -4.31 15.97
N GLU A 100 1.51 -4.99 14.82
CA GLU A 100 1.22 -4.36 13.53
C GLU A 100 -0.16 -3.71 13.51
N LEU A 101 -1.18 -4.38 14.04
CA LEU A 101 -2.53 -3.84 14.13
C LEU A 101 -2.60 -2.59 15.02
N LEU A 102 -1.99 -2.63 16.20
CA LEU A 102 -1.94 -1.49 17.11
C LEU A 102 -1.20 -0.29 16.50
N ILE A 103 -0.11 -0.53 15.78
CA ILE A 103 0.60 0.55 15.07
C ILE A 103 -0.32 1.16 13.99
N SER A 104 -1.09 0.34 13.28
CA SER A 104 -2.06 0.83 12.30
C SER A 104 -3.14 1.68 12.93
N ASP A 105 -3.67 1.27 14.09
CA ASP A 105 -4.68 2.03 14.83
C ASP A 105 -4.10 3.37 15.37
N PHE A 106 -2.88 3.34 15.90
CA PHE A 106 -2.19 4.56 16.33
C PHE A 106 -1.87 5.50 15.16
N ASP A 107 -1.54 4.93 14.00
CA ASP A 107 -1.33 5.66 12.76
C ASP A 107 -2.61 6.41 12.33
N ASP A 108 -3.76 5.76 12.41
CA ASP A 108 -5.05 6.35 12.11
C ASP A 108 -5.46 7.43 13.12
N VAL A 109 -5.21 7.22 14.41
CA VAL A 109 -5.41 8.24 15.47
C VAL A 109 -4.61 9.50 15.15
N ASP A 110 -3.35 9.35 14.77
CA ASP A 110 -2.49 10.48 14.47
C ASP A 110 -2.82 11.15 13.13
N LYS A 111 -3.07 10.38 12.07
CA LYS A 111 -3.47 10.90 10.75
C LYS A 111 -4.80 11.67 10.78
N ASN A 112 -5.68 11.29 11.70
CA ASN A 112 -6.95 11.97 11.88
C ASN A 112 -6.92 13.03 13.00
N MET A 113 -5.75 13.31 13.58
CA MET A 113 -5.57 14.32 14.66
C MET A 113 -6.52 14.09 15.83
N VAL A 114 -6.84 12.83 16.12
CA VAL A 114 -7.76 12.47 17.21
C VAL A 114 -7.10 12.75 18.54
N ASP A 115 -7.89 13.22 19.50
CA ASP A 115 -7.50 13.35 20.90
C ASP A 115 -7.47 11.93 21.53
N ALA A 116 -6.26 11.37 21.63
CA ALA A 116 -6.06 10.02 22.11
C ALA A 116 -6.58 9.80 23.54
N ASP A 117 -6.45 10.81 24.41
CA ASP A 117 -6.92 10.71 25.79
C ASP A 117 -8.43 10.58 25.86
N LYS A 118 -9.15 11.38 25.05
CA LYS A 118 -10.61 11.26 24.95
C LYS A 118 -11.04 9.97 24.29
N LEU A 119 -10.32 9.53 23.23
CA LEU A 119 -10.64 8.28 22.55
C LEU A 119 -10.54 7.11 23.51
N PHE A 120 -9.40 6.96 24.19
CA PHE A 120 -9.17 5.81 25.06
C PHE A 120 -9.97 5.87 26.36
N SER A 121 -10.31 7.06 26.89
CA SER A 121 -11.23 7.19 28.03
C SER A 121 -12.68 6.87 27.66
N ASN A 122 -13.14 7.32 26.49
CA ASN A 122 -14.50 7.00 26.01
C ASN A 122 -14.71 5.53 25.75
N LEU A 123 -13.68 4.81 25.32
CA LEU A 123 -13.71 3.36 25.17
C LEU A 123 -13.88 2.66 26.52
N GLN A 124 -13.31 3.22 27.59
CA GLN A 124 -13.52 2.73 28.97
C GLN A 124 -14.95 2.97 29.44
N ASP A 125 -15.56 4.10 29.07
CA ASP A 125 -16.97 4.40 29.38
C ASP A 125 -17.93 3.53 28.56
N LEU A 126 -17.64 3.23 27.29
CA LEU A 126 -18.36 2.26 26.47
C LEU A 126 -18.31 0.85 27.08
N LYS A 127 -17.24 0.48 27.78
CA LYS A 127 -17.12 -0.77 28.52
C LYS A 127 -18.13 -0.84 29.66
N ASN A 128 -18.32 0.23 30.39
CA ASN A 128 -19.29 0.32 31.46
C ASN A 128 -20.75 0.28 30.93
N LEU A 129 -20.95 0.73 29.66
CA LEU A 129 -22.21 0.69 28.93
C LEU A 129 -22.47 -0.68 28.22
N MET A 130 -21.41 -1.45 27.94
CA MET A 130 -21.54 -2.79 27.30
C MET A 130 -22.13 -3.86 28.19
N ASP A 131 -22.31 -3.60 29.48
CA ASP A 131 -23.14 -4.44 30.35
C ASP A 131 -24.65 -4.23 30.12
N ASP A 132 -25.04 -3.14 29.40
CA ASP A 132 -26.40 -2.84 28.94
C ASP A 132 -26.40 -2.65 27.40
N TYR A 133 -26.71 -3.75 26.66
CA TYR A 133 -26.68 -3.81 25.18
C TYR A 133 -27.71 -2.93 24.44
N GLU A 134 -28.46 -2.08 25.11
CA GLU A 134 -29.60 -1.35 24.53
C GLU A 134 -29.26 -0.13 23.69
N PHE A 135 -27.97 0.30 23.59
CA PHE A 135 -27.57 1.56 22.94
C PHE A 135 -26.70 1.45 21.68
N LEU A 136 -26.36 0.24 21.22
CA LEU A 136 -25.61 0.06 19.99
C LEU A 136 -26.56 0.01 18.79
N ASP A 137 -26.20 0.71 17.70
CA ASP A 137 -26.89 0.48 16.45
C ASP A 137 -26.55 -0.91 15.89
N LYS A 138 -27.41 -1.42 14.99
CA LYS A 138 -27.27 -2.79 14.46
C LYS A 138 -25.94 -3.03 13.74
N GLU A 139 -25.36 -2.02 13.08
CA GLU A 139 -24.08 -2.15 12.38
C GLU A 139 -22.91 -2.25 13.35
N GLN A 140 -22.96 -1.52 14.47
CA GLN A 140 -21.96 -1.60 15.54
C GLN A 140 -22.06 -2.93 16.30
N GLU A 141 -23.28 -3.42 16.54
CA GLU A 141 -23.51 -4.71 17.16
C GLU A 141 -23.01 -5.86 16.27
N GLU A 142 -23.28 -5.81 14.95
CA GLU A 142 -22.80 -6.81 13.99
C GLU A 142 -21.26 -6.78 13.85
N ALA A 143 -20.63 -5.62 13.84
CA ALA A 143 -19.17 -5.49 13.79
C ALA A 143 -18.50 -6.07 15.05
N ILE A 144 -19.07 -5.80 16.23
CA ILE A 144 -18.61 -6.35 17.51
C ILE A 144 -18.85 -7.85 17.57
N GLN A 145 -20.01 -8.34 17.12
CA GLN A 145 -20.30 -9.77 17.06
C GLN A 145 -19.38 -10.50 16.07
N GLN A 146 -19.07 -9.90 14.93
CA GLN A 146 -18.16 -10.47 13.93
C GLN A 146 -16.71 -10.55 14.44
N PHE A 147 -16.27 -9.55 15.19
CA PHE A 147 -14.98 -9.57 15.88
C PHE A 147 -14.91 -10.70 16.94
N PHE A 148 -15.99 -10.93 17.69
CA PHE A 148 -16.04 -11.97 18.71
C PHE A 148 -16.42 -13.37 18.19
N GLN A 149 -16.99 -13.52 16.99
CA GLN A 149 -17.35 -14.83 16.41
C GLN A 149 -16.13 -15.75 16.15
N ASN A 150 -14.95 -15.19 16.02
CA ASN A 150 -13.72 -15.96 15.85
C ASN A 150 -13.18 -16.59 17.15
N PHE A 151 -13.84 -16.35 18.29
CA PHE A 151 -13.45 -16.90 19.59
C PHE A 151 -14.46 -17.90 20.13
N SER A 152 -13.99 -19.08 20.52
CA SER A 152 -14.87 -20.14 21.10
C SER A 152 -15.50 -19.70 22.45
N ILE A 153 -16.72 -20.11 22.68
CA ILE A 153 -17.58 -19.69 23.82
C ILE A 153 -16.94 -19.93 25.19
N GLU A 154 -16.13 -21.00 25.37
CA GLU A 154 -15.51 -21.36 26.66
C GLU A 154 -14.29 -20.47 27.03
N LYS A 155 -13.64 -19.83 26.06
CA LYS A 155 -12.53 -18.89 26.30
C LYS A 155 -12.97 -17.41 26.34
N ARG A 156 -14.27 -17.14 26.12
CA ARG A 156 -14.81 -15.77 25.99
C ARG A 156 -14.57 -14.89 27.22
N THR A 157 -14.75 -15.42 28.41
CA THR A 157 -14.70 -14.64 29.67
C THR A 157 -13.25 -14.23 29.98
N GLU A 158 -12.33 -15.16 29.89
CA GLU A 158 -10.91 -14.89 30.19
C GLU A 158 -10.23 -13.99 29.13
N LEU A 159 -10.59 -14.19 27.84
CA LEU A 159 -10.13 -13.33 26.74
C LEU A 159 -10.78 -11.93 26.80
N LYS A 160 -12.06 -11.86 27.18
CA LYS A 160 -12.75 -10.58 27.39
C LYS A 160 -12.09 -9.78 28.51
N GLU A 161 -11.77 -10.40 29.63
CA GLU A 161 -11.08 -9.73 30.75
C GLU A 161 -9.67 -9.27 30.38
N LYS A 162 -8.89 -10.09 29.66
CA LYS A 162 -7.57 -9.71 29.15
C LYS A 162 -7.67 -8.55 28.16
N PHE A 163 -8.61 -8.61 27.24
CA PHE A 163 -8.83 -7.54 26.26
C PHE A 163 -9.23 -6.23 26.94
N ILE A 164 -10.14 -6.29 27.90
CA ILE A 164 -10.59 -5.14 28.69
C ILE A 164 -9.42 -4.53 29.48
N SER A 165 -8.60 -5.38 30.12
CA SER A 165 -7.42 -4.90 30.87
C SER A 165 -6.36 -4.28 29.97
N LEU A 166 -6.29 -4.70 28.70
CA LEU A 166 -5.43 -4.10 27.68
C LEU A 166 -5.94 -2.72 27.29
N TRP A 167 -7.23 -2.56 27.07
CA TRP A 167 -7.85 -1.29 26.69
C TRP A 167 -7.63 -0.19 27.69
N ASP A 168 -7.69 -0.50 28.98
CA ASP A 168 -7.38 0.44 30.07
C ASP A 168 -5.94 0.98 30.00
N LYS A 169 -5.05 0.27 29.30
CA LYS A 169 -3.63 0.62 29.16
C LYS A 169 -3.26 1.22 27.81
N LEU A 170 -4.17 1.15 26.81
CA LEU A 170 -3.86 1.59 25.45
C LEU A 170 -3.43 3.05 25.39
N GLY A 171 -4.08 3.94 26.13
CA GLY A 171 -3.68 5.35 26.20
C GLY A 171 -2.25 5.51 26.74
N THR A 172 -1.91 4.81 27.82
CA THR A 172 -0.56 4.82 28.40
C THR A 172 0.47 4.23 27.43
N ILE A 173 0.13 3.11 26.78
CA ILE A 173 0.99 2.46 25.77
C ILE A 173 1.24 3.41 24.61
N TYR A 174 0.20 4.05 24.06
CA TYR A 174 0.30 5.02 22.99
C TYR A 174 1.27 6.17 23.34
N HIS A 175 1.08 6.82 24.47
CA HIS A 175 1.93 7.95 24.88
C HIS A 175 3.38 7.53 25.15
N ARG A 176 3.60 6.42 25.86
CA ARG A 176 4.95 5.90 26.14
C ARG A 176 5.65 5.45 24.86
N TYR A 177 4.91 4.80 23.96
CA TYR A 177 5.46 4.39 22.66
C TYR A 177 5.92 5.59 21.83
N ARG A 178 5.08 6.61 21.70
CA ARG A 178 5.45 7.87 21.01
C ARG A 178 6.67 8.56 21.67
N ALA A 179 6.73 8.60 22.98
CA ALA A 179 7.88 9.16 23.70
C ALA A 179 9.16 8.39 23.38
N ASN A 180 9.13 7.05 23.47
CA ASN A 180 10.26 6.18 23.14
C ASN A 180 10.72 6.37 21.68
N LEU A 181 9.79 6.39 20.71
CA LEU A 181 10.12 6.63 19.31
C LEU A 181 10.74 8.03 19.10
N THR A 182 10.27 9.03 19.84
CA THR A 182 10.81 10.39 19.76
C THR A 182 12.26 10.43 20.25
N GLU A 183 12.59 9.77 21.36
CA GLU A 183 13.96 9.64 21.85
C GLU A 183 14.88 8.92 20.86
N LEU A 184 14.36 7.92 20.15
CA LEU A 184 15.08 7.18 19.09
C LEU A 184 15.21 7.95 17.77
N GLY A 185 14.54 9.10 17.64
CA GLY A 185 14.52 9.91 16.41
C GLY A 185 13.80 9.25 15.24
N ILE A 186 12.88 8.31 15.51
CA ILE A 186 12.07 7.60 14.52
C ILE A 186 10.58 7.77 14.79
N ALA A 187 9.75 7.52 13.79
CA ALA A 187 8.30 7.57 13.90
C ALA A 187 7.63 6.61 12.93
N TYR A 188 6.41 6.14 13.24
CA TYR A 188 5.50 5.61 12.24
C TYR A 188 4.84 6.78 11.46
N GLU A 189 4.22 6.50 10.34
CA GLU A 189 3.84 7.53 9.37
C GLU A 189 2.89 8.59 9.95
N GLY A 190 1.82 8.17 10.63
CA GLY A 190 0.85 9.09 11.24
C GLY A 190 1.45 9.97 12.32
N MET A 191 2.30 9.42 13.19
CA MET A 191 3.05 10.18 14.19
C MET A 191 3.95 11.24 13.51
N LEU A 192 4.64 10.86 12.45
CA LEU A 192 5.50 11.76 11.69
C LEU A 192 4.68 12.91 11.09
N TYR A 193 3.53 12.60 10.47
CA TYR A 193 2.65 13.59 9.85
C TYR A 193 2.08 14.55 10.90
N ARG A 194 1.58 14.04 12.01
CA ARG A 194 1.04 14.85 13.10
C ARG A 194 2.10 15.80 13.65
N ASN A 195 3.30 15.31 13.94
CA ASN A 195 4.39 16.12 14.47
C ASN A 195 4.80 17.22 13.49
N VAL A 196 4.80 16.96 12.18
CA VAL A 196 5.04 17.99 11.16
C VAL A 196 3.99 19.07 11.23
N ILE A 197 2.70 18.73 11.32
CA ILE A 197 1.62 19.72 11.37
C ILE A 197 1.65 20.55 12.64
N GLU A 198 1.93 19.94 13.78
CA GLU A 198 2.01 20.63 15.08
C GLU A 198 3.18 21.63 15.12
N GLN A 199 4.26 21.37 14.38
CA GLN A 199 5.48 22.19 14.37
C GLN A 199 5.64 23.04 13.09
N LEU A 200 4.68 22.97 12.15
CA LEU A 200 4.81 23.61 10.84
C LEU A 200 4.88 25.14 10.95
N ASP A 201 6.01 25.69 10.53
CA ASP A 201 6.21 27.10 10.24
C ASP A 201 6.21 27.31 8.72
N THR A 202 5.16 27.93 8.21
CA THR A 202 5.00 28.14 6.76
C THR A 202 6.04 29.09 6.17
N ASP A 203 6.67 29.96 6.99
CA ASP A 203 7.66 30.92 6.51
C ASP A 203 9.02 30.27 6.26
N GLN A 204 9.30 29.15 6.92
CA GLN A 204 10.53 28.37 6.73
C GLN A 204 10.45 27.35 5.57
N LEU A 205 9.33 27.27 4.88
CA LEU A 205 9.15 26.33 3.78
C LEU A 205 10.02 26.72 2.57
N LYS A 206 10.65 25.71 1.96
CA LYS A 206 11.64 25.84 0.89
C LYS A 206 11.08 26.46 -0.39
N TYR A 207 9.84 26.09 -0.76
CA TYR A 207 9.23 26.48 -2.03
C TYR A 207 8.24 27.65 -1.84
N ASP A 208 8.13 28.47 -2.88
CA ASP A 208 7.18 29.60 -2.86
C ASP A 208 5.75 29.12 -3.09
N LYS A 209 5.58 28.05 -3.88
CA LYS A 209 4.28 27.45 -4.17
C LYS A 209 4.32 25.92 -4.06
N TYR A 210 3.31 25.39 -3.41
CA TYR A 210 3.00 23.96 -3.27
C TYR A 210 1.75 23.68 -4.09
N ILE A 211 1.86 22.81 -5.08
CA ILE A 211 0.83 22.56 -6.08
C ILE A 211 0.33 21.13 -5.88
N PHE A 212 -0.88 20.99 -5.36
CA PHE A 212 -1.51 19.72 -5.05
C PHE A 212 -2.34 19.24 -6.22
N VAL A 213 -2.03 18.06 -6.76
CA VAL A 213 -2.59 17.59 -8.03
C VAL A 213 -3.17 16.19 -7.89
N GLY A 214 -4.47 16.03 -8.19
CA GLY A 214 -5.13 14.74 -8.34
C GLY A 214 -5.40 14.00 -7.03
N PHE A 215 -5.58 14.70 -5.93
CA PHE A 215 -6.05 14.12 -4.67
C PHE A 215 -7.56 13.88 -4.70
N ASN A 216 -8.04 12.95 -3.88
CA ASN A 216 -9.45 12.66 -3.70
C ASN A 216 -9.83 12.63 -2.22
N VAL A 217 -9.40 11.60 -1.50
CA VAL A 217 -9.61 11.49 -0.06
C VAL A 217 -8.43 12.13 0.66
N LEU A 218 -8.72 13.01 1.59
CA LEU A 218 -7.74 13.62 2.47
C LEU A 218 -8.01 13.16 3.91
N ASN A 219 -6.97 12.73 4.61
CA ASN A 219 -7.05 12.61 6.06
C ASN A 219 -6.99 13.98 6.73
N LYS A 220 -7.20 14.03 8.03
CA LYS A 220 -7.27 15.29 8.77
C LYS A 220 -5.94 16.06 8.74
N VAL A 221 -4.82 15.36 8.87
CA VAL A 221 -3.48 15.95 8.80
C VAL A 221 -3.23 16.61 7.44
N GLU A 222 -3.57 15.92 6.35
CA GLU A 222 -3.43 16.46 4.99
C GLU A 222 -4.33 17.68 4.78
N SER A 223 -5.58 17.63 5.23
CA SER A 223 -6.50 18.78 5.16
C SER A 223 -5.97 19.99 5.93
N ASP A 224 -5.45 19.78 7.14
CA ASP A 224 -4.88 20.85 7.95
C ASP A 224 -3.60 21.43 7.33
N PHE A 225 -2.78 20.57 6.69
CA PHE A 225 -1.61 20.99 5.93
C PHE A 225 -2.00 21.86 4.73
N PHE A 226 -2.97 21.42 3.94
CA PHE A 226 -3.48 22.16 2.79
C PHE A 226 -4.04 23.52 3.22
N ARG A 227 -4.80 23.56 4.34
CA ARG A 227 -5.36 24.79 4.90
C ARG A 227 -4.28 25.77 5.32
N LYS A 228 -3.28 25.33 6.09
CA LYS A 228 -2.15 26.18 6.50
C LYS A 228 -1.42 26.79 5.31
N LEU A 229 -1.18 26.01 4.26
CA LEU A 229 -0.51 26.50 3.05
C LEU A 229 -1.41 27.42 2.22
N LYS A 230 -2.71 27.16 2.15
CA LYS A 230 -3.70 28.03 1.51
C LYS A 230 -3.73 29.39 2.22
N ASP A 231 -3.85 29.41 3.53
CA ASP A 231 -3.93 30.62 4.35
C ASP A 231 -2.64 31.45 4.24
N ALA A 232 -1.48 30.79 4.09
CA ALA A 232 -0.19 31.43 3.80
C ALA A 232 -0.05 31.89 2.33
N GLY A 233 -1.05 31.66 1.49
CA GLY A 233 -0.99 32.00 0.07
C GLY A 233 0.04 31.18 -0.73
N LYS A 234 0.46 30.02 -0.22
CA LYS A 234 1.49 29.16 -0.81
C LYS A 234 0.93 27.93 -1.52
N ALA A 235 -0.38 27.70 -1.56
CA ALA A 235 -0.98 26.52 -2.18
C ALA A 235 -1.74 26.83 -3.45
N LEU A 236 -1.71 25.89 -4.41
CA LEU A 236 -2.60 25.80 -5.57
C LEU A 236 -3.16 24.37 -5.61
N PHE A 237 -4.44 24.23 -5.99
CA PHE A 237 -5.15 22.95 -5.96
C PHE A 237 -5.72 22.59 -7.33
N TYR A 238 -5.43 21.40 -7.78
CA TYR A 238 -5.92 20.82 -9.03
C TYR A 238 -6.62 19.49 -8.73
N TRP A 239 -7.96 19.51 -8.82
CA TRP A 239 -8.81 18.35 -8.58
C TRP A 239 -9.30 17.78 -9.89
N ASP A 240 -9.20 16.44 -10.03
CA ASP A 240 -9.80 15.71 -11.14
C ASP A 240 -11.15 15.13 -10.70
N TYR A 241 -12.22 15.60 -11.30
CA TYR A 241 -13.58 15.21 -10.94
C TYR A 241 -14.52 15.35 -12.15
N ASP A 242 -15.76 14.93 -12.02
CA ASP A 242 -16.83 15.27 -12.96
C ASP A 242 -18.04 15.80 -12.22
N ILE A 243 -18.63 16.87 -12.74
CA ILE A 243 -19.79 17.53 -12.16
C ILE A 243 -21.01 16.61 -12.05
N PHE A 244 -21.04 15.53 -12.81
CA PHE A 244 -22.05 14.49 -12.67
C PHE A 244 -22.08 13.92 -11.25
N TYR A 245 -20.92 13.60 -10.66
CA TYR A 245 -20.80 13.04 -9.33
C TYR A 245 -20.88 14.11 -8.22
N THR A 246 -20.43 15.32 -8.49
CA THR A 246 -20.35 16.35 -7.45
C THR A 246 -21.62 17.20 -7.34
N GLN A 247 -22.36 17.41 -8.43
CA GLN A 247 -23.51 18.34 -8.45
C GLN A 247 -24.81 17.69 -8.91
N GLN A 248 -24.78 16.78 -9.90
CA GLN A 248 -25.98 16.27 -10.56
C GLN A 248 -26.62 15.08 -9.81
N ILE A 249 -25.84 14.27 -9.12
CA ILE A 249 -26.35 13.22 -8.24
C ILE A 249 -26.28 13.69 -6.79
N LYS A 250 -27.42 13.76 -6.12
CA LYS A 250 -27.52 14.32 -4.75
C LYS A 250 -26.72 13.53 -3.71
N LYS A 251 -26.58 12.20 -3.88
CA LYS A 251 -25.81 11.34 -2.98
C LYS A 251 -25.14 10.24 -3.80
N HIS A 252 -23.86 10.39 -4.08
CA HIS A 252 -23.03 9.37 -4.71
C HIS A 252 -21.66 9.36 -4.04
N GLU A 253 -21.22 8.24 -3.57
CA GLU A 253 -19.95 8.07 -2.83
C GLU A 253 -18.75 8.64 -3.57
N ALA A 254 -18.70 8.42 -4.91
CA ALA A 254 -17.60 8.91 -5.74
C ALA A 254 -17.38 10.44 -5.71
N GLY A 255 -18.42 11.21 -5.36
CA GLY A 255 -18.34 12.69 -5.29
C GLY A 255 -18.26 13.24 -3.88
N GLU A 256 -18.41 12.43 -2.85
CA GLU A 256 -18.60 12.93 -1.48
C GLU A 256 -17.39 13.69 -0.96
N PHE A 257 -16.21 13.11 -1.04
CA PHE A 257 -14.96 13.72 -0.59
C PHE A 257 -14.60 14.93 -1.46
N LEU A 258 -14.76 14.80 -2.77
CA LEU A 258 -14.45 15.89 -3.71
C LEU A 258 -15.34 17.12 -3.50
N LYS A 259 -16.62 16.96 -3.15
CA LYS A 259 -17.49 18.10 -2.80
C LYS A 259 -16.91 18.93 -1.66
N ARG A 260 -16.56 18.26 -0.54
CA ARG A 260 -15.96 18.93 0.62
C ARG A 260 -14.64 19.60 0.27
N ASN A 261 -13.79 18.89 -0.50
CA ASN A 261 -12.49 19.41 -0.89
C ASN A 261 -12.62 20.64 -1.80
N LEU A 262 -13.54 20.63 -2.77
CA LEU A 262 -13.79 21.77 -3.67
C LEU A 262 -14.34 22.99 -2.94
N GLU A 263 -15.17 22.80 -1.91
CA GLU A 263 -15.68 23.89 -1.07
C GLU A 263 -14.55 24.55 -0.27
N GLU A 264 -13.66 23.75 0.29
CA GLU A 264 -12.58 24.26 1.14
C GLU A 264 -11.34 24.68 0.33
N PHE A 265 -11.00 23.96 -0.72
CA PHE A 265 -9.83 24.14 -1.57
C PHE A 265 -10.26 24.28 -3.03
N PRO A 266 -10.62 25.49 -3.49
CA PRO A 266 -11.12 25.70 -4.85
C PRO A 266 -10.15 25.20 -5.92
N ASN A 267 -10.70 24.58 -6.97
CA ASN A 267 -9.91 24.13 -8.12
C ASN A 267 -9.40 25.32 -8.94
N GLU A 268 -8.16 25.25 -9.37
CA GLU A 268 -7.54 26.26 -10.24
C GLU A 268 -8.08 26.21 -11.68
N LEU A 269 -8.52 25.01 -12.13
CA LEU A 269 -9.10 24.83 -13.44
C LEU A 269 -10.59 25.16 -13.48
N PRO A 270 -11.07 25.77 -14.58
CA PRO A 270 -12.50 26.07 -14.76
C PRO A 270 -13.37 24.80 -14.75
N GLU A 271 -14.54 24.91 -14.15
CA GLU A 271 -15.50 23.81 -14.04
C GLU A 271 -15.93 23.24 -15.40
N SER A 272 -15.89 24.06 -16.47
CA SER A 272 -16.24 23.66 -17.83
C SER A 272 -15.44 22.46 -18.37
N PHE A 273 -14.26 22.18 -17.83
CA PHE A 273 -13.46 21.01 -18.23
C PHE A 273 -13.97 19.69 -17.63
N PHE A 274 -14.83 19.74 -16.64
CA PHE A 274 -15.23 18.59 -15.81
C PHE A 274 -16.66 18.12 -16.04
N ASN A 275 -17.14 18.14 -17.29
CA ASN A 275 -18.49 17.74 -17.68
C ASN A 275 -18.46 16.75 -18.87
N THR A 276 -17.66 15.70 -18.78
CA THR A 276 -17.44 14.76 -19.87
C THR A 276 -18.05 13.38 -19.63
N PHE A 277 -18.49 13.11 -18.40
CA PHE A 277 -19.02 11.79 -18.05
C PHE A 277 -20.24 11.38 -18.88
N LYS A 278 -21.11 12.33 -19.24
CA LYS A 278 -22.31 12.10 -20.05
C LYS A 278 -22.07 12.01 -21.55
N GLU A 279 -20.85 12.27 -22.01
CA GLU A 279 -20.52 12.10 -23.41
C GLU A 279 -20.70 10.64 -23.87
N PRO A 280 -21.14 10.39 -25.12
CA PRO A 280 -21.33 9.05 -25.63
C PRO A 280 -20.04 8.23 -25.56
N LYS A 281 -20.13 7.02 -25.02
CA LYS A 281 -19.01 6.07 -24.87
C LYS A 281 -19.33 4.77 -25.61
N LYS A 282 -18.30 4.18 -26.21
CA LYS A 282 -18.43 2.82 -26.78
C LYS A 282 -18.08 1.81 -25.68
N ILE A 283 -19.10 1.14 -25.16
CA ILE A 283 -18.92 0.12 -24.11
C ILE A 283 -19.21 -1.24 -24.70
N ARG A 284 -18.31 -2.19 -24.48
CA ARG A 284 -18.49 -3.59 -24.92
C ARG A 284 -18.30 -4.51 -23.70
N TYR A 285 -19.31 -5.31 -23.43
CA TYR A 285 -19.27 -6.33 -22.37
C TYR A 285 -18.89 -7.68 -22.98
N ILE A 286 -17.97 -8.39 -22.33
CA ILE A 286 -17.51 -9.71 -22.75
C ILE A 286 -17.60 -10.62 -21.55
N SER A 287 -18.35 -11.71 -21.68
CA SER A 287 -18.44 -12.76 -20.67
C SER A 287 -17.51 -13.91 -21.08
N ALA A 288 -16.74 -14.39 -20.13
CA ALA A 288 -15.87 -15.55 -20.29
C ALA A 288 -16.09 -16.52 -19.12
N SER A 289 -15.92 -17.82 -19.38
CA SER A 289 -16.19 -18.87 -18.40
C SER A 289 -15.18 -18.93 -17.24
N THR A 290 -13.98 -18.39 -17.45
CA THR A 290 -12.90 -18.35 -16.44
C THR A 290 -12.10 -17.05 -16.56
N GLU A 291 -11.43 -16.65 -15.48
CA GLU A 291 -10.52 -15.49 -15.48
C GLU A 291 -9.40 -15.62 -16.52
N ASN A 292 -8.85 -16.83 -16.68
CA ASN A 292 -7.82 -17.07 -17.70
C ASN A 292 -8.38 -16.92 -19.14
N ALA A 293 -9.64 -17.28 -19.36
CA ALA A 293 -10.31 -17.03 -20.65
C ALA A 293 -10.52 -15.53 -20.89
N GLN A 294 -10.76 -14.72 -19.86
CA GLN A 294 -10.79 -13.25 -19.96
C GLN A 294 -9.44 -12.70 -20.42
N ALA A 295 -8.33 -13.15 -19.78
CA ALA A 295 -6.98 -12.73 -20.17
C ALA A 295 -6.69 -13.08 -21.65
N ARG A 296 -7.06 -14.26 -22.08
CA ARG A 296 -6.87 -14.73 -23.48
C ARG A 296 -7.69 -13.98 -24.52
N PHE A 297 -8.71 -13.24 -24.12
CA PHE A 297 -9.47 -12.39 -25.03
C PHE A 297 -8.73 -11.10 -25.41
N LEU A 298 -7.75 -10.68 -24.61
CA LEU A 298 -7.02 -9.43 -24.79
C LEU A 298 -6.42 -9.22 -26.19
N PRO A 299 -5.80 -10.23 -26.87
CA PRO A 299 -5.30 -10.07 -28.22
C PRO A 299 -6.38 -9.67 -29.23
N GLY A 300 -7.57 -10.28 -29.09
CA GLY A 300 -8.73 -9.95 -29.98
C GLY A 300 -9.22 -8.52 -29.75
N TRP A 301 -9.23 -8.06 -28.51
CA TRP A 301 -9.58 -6.68 -28.16
C TRP A 301 -8.55 -5.68 -28.71
N ILE A 302 -7.28 -5.91 -28.53
CA ILE A 302 -6.20 -5.04 -29.02
C ILE A 302 -6.27 -4.94 -30.54
N LYS A 303 -6.45 -6.07 -31.29
CA LYS A 303 -6.61 -6.07 -32.74
C LYS A 303 -7.84 -5.28 -33.20
N ALA A 304 -8.94 -5.38 -32.46
CA ALA A 304 -10.16 -4.63 -32.80
C ALA A 304 -10.02 -3.12 -32.63
N ILE A 305 -9.18 -2.66 -31.71
CA ILE A 305 -8.92 -1.23 -31.48
C ILE A 305 -7.95 -0.69 -32.54
N THR A 306 -6.96 -1.46 -32.94
CA THR A 306 -5.90 -1.02 -33.83
C THR A 306 -6.32 -1.03 -35.31
N ASN A 307 -7.60 -1.35 -35.64
CA ASN A 307 -8.13 -1.40 -37.01
C ASN A 307 -7.22 -2.14 -38.00
N ASP A 308 -7.04 -3.42 -37.73
CA ASP A 308 -6.46 -4.41 -38.66
C ASP A 308 -5.30 -3.93 -39.55
N HIS A 309 -4.11 -4.47 -39.42
CA HIS A 309 -2.93 -4.36 -40.29
C HIS A 309 -1.99 -3.12 -40.17
N SER A 310 -2.26 -2.11 -39.39
CA SER A 310 -1.25 -1.09 -39.13
C SER A 310 -0.38 -1.47 -37.95
N GLN A 311 0.92 -1.24 -38.03
CA GLN A 311 1.83 -1.35 -36.89
C GLN A 311 1.28 -0.47 -35.75
N ILE A 312 1.24 -1.03 -34.53
CA ILE A 312 0.86 -0.27 -33.34
C ILE A 312 1.98 0.74 -33.12
N THR A 313 1.68 2.03 -33.21
CA THR A 313 2.66 3.08 -32.92
C THR A 313 2.78 3.28 -31.41
N VAL A 314 3.93 3.81 -30.96
CA VAL A 314 4.18 4.10 -29.54
C VAL A 314 3.11 5.04 -28.95
N GLU A 315 2.64 6.02 -29.74
CA GLU A 315 1.56 6.92 -29.34
C GLU A 315 0.25 6.17 -29.08
N LYS A 316 -0.10 5.22 -29.95
CA LYS A 316 -1.29 4.39 -29.76
C LYS A 316 -1.17 3.42 -28.58
N GLU A 317 0.03 2.94 -28.28
CA GLU A 317 0.26 2.10 -27.09
C GLU A 317 -0.05 2.86 -25.81
N LYS A 318 0.37 4.14 -25.72
CA LYS A 318 0.13 5.02 -24.55
C LYS A 318 -1.36 5.34 -24.32
N GLU A 319 -2.20 5.28 -25.34
CA GLU A 319 -3.64 5.57 -25.26
C GLU A 319 -4.46 4.39 -24.68
N ASN A 320 -3.84 3.23 -24.49
CA ASN A 320 -4.52 2.02 -24.04
C ASN A 320 -4.09 1.61 -22.65
N ALA A 321 -5.05 1.22 -21.82
CA ALA A 321 -4.82 0.69 -20.49
C ALA A 321 -5.59 -0.61 -20.27
N VAL A 322 -4.92 -1.58 -19.64
CA VAL A 322 -5.55 -2.81 -19.14
C VAL A 322 -5.60 -2.74 -17.63
N VAL A 323 -6.79 -2.70 -17.07
CA VAL A 323 -7.01 -2.61 -15.61
C VAL A 323 -7.41 -3.98 -15.09
N LEU A 324 -6.64 -4.48 -14.11
CA LEU A 324 -6.89 -5.78 -13.47
C LEU A 324 -7.61 -5.56 -12.15
N CYS A 325 -8.81 -6.09 -12.01
CA CYS A 325 -9.52 -6.15 -10.72
C CYS A 325 -8.95 -7.23 -9.79
N ASN A 326 -8.37 -8.30 -10.40
CA ASN A 326 -7.64 -9.35 -9.70
C ASN A 326 -6.18 -9.33 -10.14
N GLU A 327 -5.28 -8.94 -9.23
CA GLU A 327 -3.84 -8.82 -9.51
C GLU A 327 -3.16 -10.14 -9.87
N ALA A 328 -3.72 -11.28 -9.44
CA ALA A 328 -3.22 -12.61 -9.81
C ALA A 328 -3.26 -12.89 -11.32
N LEU A 329 -4.06 -12.12 -12.07
CA LEU A 329 -4.14 -12.22 -13.54
C LEU A 329 -2.98 -11.52 -14.27
N LEU A 330 -2.04 -10.88 -13.57
CA LEU A 330 -0.93 -10.17 -14.21
C LEU A 330 -0.17 -11.07 -15.21
N LEU A 331 0.29 -12.25 -14.78
CA LEU A 331 1.03 -13.17 -15.63
C LEU A 331 0.20 -13.71 -16.81
N PRO A 332 -1.04 -14.22 -16.63
CA PRO A 332 -1.92 -14.58 -17.73
C PRO A 332 -2.12 -13.47 -18.75
N VAL A 333 -2.28 -12.23 -18.29
CA VAL A 333 -2.44 -11.06 -19.18
C VAL A 333 -1.16 -10.76 -19.93
N LEU A 334 0.00 -10.73 -19.28
CA LEU A 334 1.29 -10.49 -19.93
C LEU A 334 1.59 -11.52 -21.01
N HIS A 335 1.32 -12.80 -20.74
CA HIS A 335 1.46 -13.87 -21.74
C HIS A 335 0.46 -13.80 -22.89
N SER A 336 -0.62 -13.04 -22.71
CA SER A 336 -1.65 -12.86 -23.74
C SER A 336 -1.44 -11.59 -24.58
N ILE A 337 -0.47 -10.73 -24.25
CA ILE A 337 -0.17 -9.54 -25.04
C ILE A 337 0.38 -9.95 -26.41
N PRO A 338 -0.16 -9.42 -27.52
CA PRO A 338 0.37 -9.70 -28.85
C PRO A 338 1.82 -9.25 -29.01
N GLN A 339 2.60 -9.98 -29.83
CA GLN A 339 4.01 -9.65 -30.11
C GLN A 339 4.21 -8.31 -30.82
N GLU A 340 3.17 -7.80 -31.45
CA GLU A 340 3.13 -6.50 -32.11
C GLU A 340 3.19 -5.33 -31.12
N VAL A 341 2.78 -5.53 -29.87
CA VAL A 341 2.90 -4.56 -28.78
C VAL A 341 4.32 -4.63 -28.23
N LYS A 342 5.09 -3.58 -28.44
CA LYS A 342 6.52 -3.55 -28.06
C LYS A 342 6.77 -2.95 -26.68
N ASN A 343 5.91 -2.02 -26.24
CA ASN A 343 6.10 -1.30 -25.00
C ASN A 343 4.92 -1.56 -24.06
N VAL A 344 5.22 -2.10 -22.91
CA VAL A 344 4.26 -2.39 -21.83
C VAL A 344 4.75 -1.76 -20.53
N ASN A 345 3.94 -0.91 -19.94
CA ASN A 345 4.22 -0.35 -18.63
C ASN A 345 3.37 -1.08 -17.57
N ILE A 346 4.04 -1.79 -16.67
CA ILE A 346 3.39 -2.52 -15.58
C ILE A 346 3.40 -1.62 -14.34
N THR A 347 2.21 -1.31 -13.82
CA THR A 347 2.04 -0.42 -12.66
C THR A 347 1.84 -1.18 -11.35
N MET A 348 1.78 -2.50 -11.42
CA MET A 348 1.59 -3.38 -10.27
C MET A 348 2.94 -3.87 -9.74
N GLY A 349 3.03 -4.09 -8.43
CA GLY A 349 4.14 -4.84 -7.84
C GLY A 349 4.02 -6.33 -8.18
N PHE A 350 5.15 -7.01 -8.26
CA PHE A 350 5.16 -8.47 -8.33
C PHE A 350 5.36 -9.03 -6.92
N PRO A 351 4.48 -9.93 -6.43
CA PRO A 351 4.59 -10.48 -5.08
C PRO A 351 5.93 -11.18 -4.86
N LEU A 352 6.71 -10.75 -3.87
CA LEU A 352 8.00 -11.35 -3.54
C LEU A 352 7.87 -12.86 -3.27
N ALA A 353 6.77 -13.28 -2.64
CA ALA A 353 6.46 -14.68 -2.35
C ALA A 353 6.39 -15.59 -3.60
N GLN A 354 6.16 -15.02 -4.78
CA GLN A 354 6.11 -15.76 -6.05
C GLN A 354 7.47 -15.77 -6.79
N THR A 355 8.51 -15.22 -6.18
CA THR A 355 9.83 -15.13 -6.80
C THR A 355 10.71 -16.32 -6.43
N PRO A 356 11.64 -16.75 -7.32
CA PRO A 356 12.63 -17.75 -6.99
C PRO A 356 13.54 -17.35 -5.82
N VAL A 357 13.79 -16.06 -5.62
CA VAL A 357 14.55 -15.55 -4.47
C VAL A 357 13.86 -15.91 -3.16
N TYR A 358 12.55 -15.66 -3.08
CA TYR A 358 11.77 -16.00 -1.89
C TYR A 358 11.80 -17.50 -1.59
N SER A 359 11.56 -18.34 -2.60
CA SER A 359 11.56 -19.81 -2.42
C SER A 359 12.94 -20.32 -1.97
N PHE A 360 14.03 -19.71 -2.46
CA PHE A 360 15.37 -20.03 -2.01
C PHE A 360 15.62 -19.66 -0.55
N ILE A 361 15.31 -18.41 -0.18
CA ILE A 361 15.47 -17.93 1.20
C ILE A 361 14.59 -18.75 2.15
N ASN A 362 13.35 -19.03 1.77
CA ASN A 362 12.44 -19.85 2.56
C ASN A 362 12.98 -21.27 2.76
N ALA A 363 13.54 -21.89 1.72
CA ALA A 363 14.17 -23.20 1.84
C ALA A 363 15.40 -23.19 2.79
N VAL A 364 16.19 -22.10 2.79
CA VAL A 364 17.31 -21.94 3.73
C VAL A 364 16.82 -21.76 5.16
N MET A 365 15.76 -20.97 5.37
CA MET A 365 15.15 -20.81 6.69
C MET A 365 14.56 -22.13 7.18
N GLU A 366 13.80 -22.83 6.33
CA GLU A 366 13.21 -24.14 6.65
C GLU A 366 14.29 -25.18 7.04
N LEU A 367 15.44 -25.17 6.37
CA LEU A 367 16.55 -26.03 6.75
C LEU A 367 17.00 -25.78 8.19
N GLN A 368 17.06 -24.52 8.62
CA GLN A 368 17.56 -24.15 9.95
C GLN A 368 16.51 -24.33 11.05
N THR A 369 15.23 -24.07 10.75
CA THR A 369 14.15 -24.11 11.74
C THR A 369 13.60 -25.53 11.91
N ASN A 370 13.14 -26.15 10.84
CA ASN A 370 12.44 -27.43 10.88
C ASN A 370 13.31 -28.58 10.34
N GLY A 371 14.26 -28.27 9.47
CA GLY A 371 15.16 -29.27 8.87
C GLY A 371 16.27 -29.76 9.79
N TYR A 372 16.65 -28.99 10.82
CA TYR A 372 17.69 -29.36 11.77
C TYR A 372 17.12 -30.15 12.96
N ARG A 373 17.64 -31.35 13.20
CA ARG A 373 17.30 -32.18 14.36
C ARG A 373 18.37 -32.04 15.44
N SER A 374 18.05 -31.37 16.51
CA SER A 374 18.99 -31.13 17.63
C SER A 374 19.37 -32.38 18.38
N ASP A 375 18.51 -33.42 18.41
CA ASP A 375 18.73 -34.70 19.04
C ASP A 375 19.84 -35.55 18.33
N THR A 376 19.90 -35.44 17.01
CA THR A 376 20.90 -36.20 16.18
C THR A 376 22.02 -35.32 15.64
N GLY A 377 21.91 -34.00 15.72
CA GLY A 377 22.82 -33.02 15.11
C GLY A 377 22.85 -33.09 13.58
N ARG A 378 21.75 -33.55 12.95
CA ARG A 378 21.65 -33.75 11.51
C ARG A 378 20.50 -33.01 10.88
N PHE A 379 20.61 -32.78 9.57
CA PHE A 379 19.51 -32.21 8.79
C PHE A 379 18.64 -33.29 8.16
N THR A 380 17.37 -33.00 7.97
CA THR A 380 16.44 -33.88 7.23
C THR A 380 16.78 -33.88 5.74
N TYR A 381 16.59 -35.03 5.08
CA TYR A 381 16.85 -35.16 3.65
C TYR A 381 15.99 -34.18 2.81
N GLU A 382 14.71 -34.06 3.16
CA GLU A 382 13.76 -33.22 2.44
C GLU A 382 14.23 -31.75 2.40
N ALA A 383 14.66 -31.20 3.52
CA ALA A 383 15.10 -29.81 3.63
C ALA A 383 16.43 -29.59 2.88
N VAL A 384 17.38 -30.54 2.99
CA VAL A 384 18.64 -30.48 2.22
C VAL A 384 18.40 -30.61 0.72
N SER A 385 17.58 -31.58 0.29
CA SER A 385 17.25 -31.81 -1.11
C SER A 385 16.52 -30.60 -1.74
N ALA A 386 15.64 -29.93 -0.99
CA ALA A 386 14.95 -28.73 -1.47
C ALA A 386 15.94 -27.60 -1.83
N ILE A 387 16.98 -27.41 -1.01
CA ILE A 387 18.03 -26.42 -1.30
C ILE A 387 18.91 -26.89 -2.47
N LEU A 388 19.36 -28.12 -2.47
CA LEU A 388 20.27 -28.62 -3.51
C LEU A 388 19.64 -28.64 -4.92
N LYS A 389 18.33 -28.89 -5.01
CA LYS A 389 17.57 -28.86 -6.26
C LYS A 389 17.20 -27.42 -6.71
N HIS A 390 17.33 -26.45 -5.83
CA HIS A 390 16.93 -25.10 -6.18
C HIS A 390 17.84 -24.52 -7.29
N PRO A 391 17.29 -23.88 -8.34
CA PRO A 391 18.07 -23.34 -9.47
C PRO A 391 19.22 -22.42 -9.03
N TYR A 392 19.03 -21.62 -7.99
CA TYR A 392 20.08 -20.72 -7.48
C TYR A 392 21.25 -21.49 -6.88
N THR A 393 21.00 -22.54 -6.12
CA THR A 393 22.07 -23.36 -5.56
C THR A 393 22.91 -23.99 -6.67
N GLN A 394 22.27 -24.47 -7.74
CA GLN A 394 22.96 -25.05 -8.87
C GLN A 394 23.82 -24.05 -9.65
N GLN A 395 23.41 -22.78 -9.68
CA GLN A 395 24.19 -21.67 -10.27
C GLN A 395 25.33 -21.22 -9.36
N LEU A 396 25.13 -21.22 -8.04
CA LEU A 396 26.10 -20.76 -7.06
C LEU A 396 27.18 -21.79 -6.77
N SER A 397 26.91 -23.10 -6.94
CA SER A 397 27.83 -24.18 -6.63
C SER A 397 27.77 -25.30 -7.64
N SER A 398 28.90 -25.59 -8.27
CA SER A 398 29.09 -26.78 -9.16
C SER A 398 28.96 -28.11 -8.44
N HIS A 399 29.07 -28.13 -7.11
CA HIS A 399 28.97 -29.33 -6.29
C HIS A 399 27.54 -29.70 -5.91
N ALA A 400 26.57 -28.81 -6.08
CA ALA A 400 25.20 -29.04 -5.66
C ALA A 400 24.53 -30.21 -6.38
N GLY A 401 24.68 -30.31 -7.69
CA GLY A 401 24.12 -31.41 -8.49
C GLY A 401 24.77 -32.79 -8.20
N PRO A 402 26.10 -32.92 -8.15
CA PRO A 402 26.74 -34.15 -7.72
C PRO A 402 26.33 -34.62 -6.32
N LEU A 403 26.31 -33.72 -5.35
CA LEU A 403 25.91 -34.03 -3.97
C LEU A 403 24.44 -34.49 -3.87
N GLU A 404 23.54 -33.84 -4.60
CA GLU A 404 22.11 -34.21 -4.66
C GLU A 404 21.96 -35.65 -5.20
N ARG A 405 22.69 -36.01 -6.27
CA ARG A 405 22.68 -37.36 -6.84
C ARG A 405 23.20 -38.39 -5.85
N GLU A 406 24.30 -38.11 -5.17
CA GLU A 406 24.88 -38.99 -4.18
C GLU A 406 23.92 -39.27 -3.02
N LEU A 407 23.27 -38.21 -2.49
CA LEU A 407 22.28 -38.34 -1.43
C LEU A 407 21.06 -39.16 -1.89
N THR A 408 20.57 -38.91 -3.11
CA THR A 408 19.44 -39.66 -3.68
C THR A 408 19.79 -41.15 -3.86
N LEU A 409 20.96 -41.47 -4.39
CA LEU A 409 21.41 -42.85 -4.56
C LEU A 409 21.58 -43.59 -3.21
N SER A 410 22.08 -42.91 -2.18
CA SER A 410 22.21 -43.51 -0.85
C SER A 410 20.88 -43.94 -0.23
N LEU A 411 19.79 -43.18 -0.52
CA LEU A 411 18.43 -43.48 -0.05
C LEU A 411 17.79 -44.67 -0.81
N ILE A 412 18.07 -44.81 -2.12
CA ILE A 412 17.57 -45.94 -2.91
C ILE A 412 18.14 -47.27 -2.38
N HIS A 413 19.39 -47.28 -1.98
CA HIS A 413 20.02 -48.46 -1.40
C HIS A 413 19.50 -48.84 -0.01
N ILE A 414 18.92 -47.92 0.74
CA ILE A 414 18.30 -48.20 2.05
C ILE A 414 16.87 -48.74 1.90
N SER A 415 16.20 -48.49 0.78
CA SER A 415 14.79 -48.86 0.55
C SER A 415 14.61 -50.13 -0.27
N GLU A 416 15.66 -50.82 -0.75
CA GLU A 416 15.50 -52.14 -1.34
C GLU A 416 15.28 -53.19 -0.23
N PRO A 417 14.09 -53.83 -0.18
CA PRO A 417 13.93 -54.99 0.68
C PRO A 417 14.87 -56.07 0.19
N THR A 418 15.71 -56.58 1.06
CA THR A 418 16.51 -57.80 0.83
C THR A 418 15.58 -58.85 0.26
N ARG A 419 15.76 -59.20 -1.03
CA ARG A 419 15.13 -60.38 -1.64
C ARG A 419 15.48 -61.59 -0.78
N PRO A 420 14.48 -62.37 -0.30
CA PRO A 420 14.80 -63.64 0.31
C PRO A 420 15.51 -64.52 -0.72
N GLU A 421 16.69 -65.01 -0.40
CA GLU A 421 17.33 -66.03 -1.22
C GLU A 421 16.39 -67.24 -1.32
N PRO A 422 16.27 -67.87 -2.51
CA PRO A 422 15.48 -69.05 -2.64
C PRO A 422 16.22 -70.20 -1.88
N ILE A 423 15.50 -70.72 -0.88
CA ILE A 423 15.96 -71.96 -0.17
C ILE A 423 15.89 -73.08 -1.19
N SER A 424 17.04 -73.66 -1.49
CA SER A 424 17.25 -74.89 -2.29
C SER A 424 16.76 -76.11 -1.56
#